data_85d5c0dc3819729ef21952f07111485c
#
_entry.id   85d5c0dc3819729ef21952f07111485c
#
_cell.length_a   1.000
_cell.length_b   1.000
_cell.length_c   1.000
_cell.angle_alpha   90.00
_cell.angle_beta   90.00
_cell.angle_gamma   90.00
#
_symmetry.space_group_name_H-M   'P 1'
#
loop_
_entity.id
_entity.type
_entity.pdbx_description
1 polymer ?
#
loop_
_entity_poly.entity_id
_entity_poly.type
_entity_poly.pdbx_seq_one_letter_code
_entity_poly.pdbx_strand_id
1 'polypeptide(L)'
;MFQDEAGFGRINKPKHCWCRKGVRPRVPCHHIRQYRYAYGAVDPVSGDGYFLILPYCNTVCMNIFLEHLSAAYPDDYIILVCDGAAWHKSGSLRVYPNIELMFIPPYTPEMNPIEQIWKELRARGFHNEVFQTLDKVVDRLCNTIRCLTRETIRSITGRSWILSCFN
;
A
#
# COMPACT_ATOMS: atom_id res chain seq x y z
N MET A 1 13.18 -3.55 2.17
CA MET A 1 11.69 -3.34 2.22
C MET A 1 11.15 -3.19 0.81
N PHE A 2 9.90 -3.56 0.58
CA PHE A 2 9.20 -3.40 -0.71
C PHE A 2 8.18 -2.26 -0.61
N GLN A 3 8.24 -1.33 -1.54
CA GLN A 3 7.47 -0.08 -1.53
C GLN A 3 6.52 -0.01 -2.73
N ASP A 4 5.36 0.62 -2.52
CA ASP A 4 4.37 0.95 -3.56
C ASP A 4 3.34 1.96 -3.05
N GLU A 5 2.50 2.49 -3.94
CA GLU A 5 1.37 3.35 -3.64
C GLU A 5 0.05 2.75 -4.11
N ALA A 6 -0.98 2.90 -3.29
CA ALA A 6 -2.32 2.48 -3.65
C ALA A 6 -3.36 3.57 -3.41
N GLY A 7 -4.18 3.83 -4.43
CA GLY A 7 -5.32 4.73 -4.31
C GLY A 7 -6.51 4.10 -3.58
N PHE A 8 -7.04 4.82 -2.59
CA PHE A 8 -8.28 4.51 -1.88
C PHE A 8 -9.23 5.71 -1.99
N GLY A 9 -10.46 5.46 -2.37
CA GLY A 9 -11.37 6.56 -2.71
C GLY A 9 -12.82 6.28 -2.41
N ARG A 10 -13.66 7.27 -2.75
CA ARG A 10 -15.11 7.20 -2.56
C ARG A 10 -15.80 6.39 -3.65
N ILE A 11 -15.18 6.22 -4.81
CA ILE A 11 -15.66 5.29 -5.84
C ILE A 11 -15.39 3.86 -5.39
N ASN A 12 -16.41 3.03 -5.35
CA ASN A 12 -16.27 1.63 -5.02
C ASN A 12 -16.53 0.73 -6.24
N LYS A 13 -15.91 -0.45 -6.23
CA LYS A 13 -16.20 -1.53 -7.17
C LYS A 13 -16.95 -2.62 -6.42
N PRO A 14 -18.21 -2.91 -6.78
CA PRO A 14 -18.97 -3.98 -6.16
C PRO A 14 -18.23 -5.33 -6.28
N LYS A 15 -18.25 -6.10 -5.22
CA LYS A 15 -17.66 -7.43 -5.13
C LYS A 15 -18.72 -8.46 -4.78
N HIS A 16 -18.47 -9.70 -5.14
CA HIS A 16 -19.31 -10.81 -4.73
C HIS A 16 -19.45 -10.85 -3.21
N CYS A 17 -20.67 -11.12 -2.74
CA CYS A 17 -20.96 -11.29 -1.32
C CYS A 17 -21.89 -12.49 -1.13
N TRP A 18 -21.81 -13.10 0.03
CA TRP A 18 -22.73 -14.16 0.41
C TRP A 18 -24.12 -13.58 0.67
N CYS A 19 -25.15 -14.25 0.11
CA CYS A 19 -26.54 -13.87 0.32
C CYS A 19 -27.42 -15.14 0.34
N ARG A 20 -28.66 -14.99 0.81
CA ARG A 20 -29.65 -16.08 0.80
C ARG A 20 -29.90 -16.52 -0.65
N LYS A 21 -30.04 -17.83 -0.89
CA LYS A 21 -30.39 -18.40 -2.20
C LYS A 21 -31.70 -17.75 -2.73
N GLY A 22 -31.66 -17.32 -4.00
CA GLY A 22 -32.79 -16.65 -4.64
C GLY A 22 -32.89 -15.12 -4.38
N VAL A 23 -32.03 -14.56 -3.52
CA VAL A 23 -31.97 -13.11 -3.27
C VAL A 23 -30.84 -12.50 -4.07
N ARG A 24 -31.14 -11.47 -4.87
CA ARG A 24 -30.12 -10.66 -5.55
C ARG A 24 -29.68 -9.52 -4.61
N PRO A 25 -28.43 -9.51 -4.11
CA PRO A 25 -27.97 -8.48 -3.21
C PRO A 25 -27.90 -7.13 -3.94
N ARG A 26 -28.26 -6.06 -3.22
CA ARG A 26 -28.12 -4.68 -3.69
C ARG A 26 -26.99 -4.03 -2.90
N VAL A 27 -25.99 -3.52 -3.59
CA VAL A 27 -24.85 -2.83 -3.00
C VAL A 27 -24.91 -1.37 -3.42
N PRO A 28 -24.83 -0.41 -2.46
CA PRO A 28 -24.73 1.00 -2.80
C PRO A 28 -23.45 1.27 -3.58
N CYS A 29 -23.49 2.21 -4.52
CA CYS A 29 -22.35 2.59 -5.33
C CYS A 29 -22.23 4.11 -5.42
N HIS A 30 -21.03 4.62 -5.25
CA HIS A 30 -20.68 6.01 -5.53
C HIS A 30 -19.78 6.12 -6.77
N HIS A 31 -20.01 7.17 -7.56
CA HIS A 31 -19.18 7.51 -8.72
C HIS A 31 -18.30 8.75 -8.47
N ILE A 32 -18.10 9.13 -7.21
CA ILE A 32 -17.35 10.33 -6.83
C ILE A 32 -15.85 9.99 -6.86
N ARG A 33 -15.12 10.64 -7.77
CA ARG A 33 -13.69 10.44 -7.99
C ARG A 33 -12.85 11.29 -7.03
N GLN A 34 -12.85 10.95 -5.76
CA GLN A 34 -11.99 11.54 -4.74
C GLN A 34 -11.17 10.43 -4.09
N TYR A 35 -9.84 10.63 -4.01
CA TYR A 35 -8.89 9.62 -3.56
C TYR A 35 -7.91 10.19 -2.55
N ARG A 36 -7.36 9.31 -1.72
CA ARG A 36 -6.11 9.44 -0.99
C ARG A 36 -5.23 8.23 -1.33
N TYR A 37 -3.95 8.41 -1.19
CA TYR A 37 -2.98 7.38 -1.56
C TYR A 37 -2.27 6.89 -0.32
N ALA A 38 -2.32 5.57 -0.09
CA ALA A 38 -1.48 4.91 0.88
C ALA A 38 -0.11 4.68 0.24
N TYR A 39 0.91 5.27 0.80
CA TYR A 39 2.31 4.93 0.56
C TYR A 39 2.69 3.90 1.60
N GLY A 40 3.32 2.82 1.19
CA GLY A 40 3.73 1.77 2.12
C GLY A 40 5.11 1.21 1.79
N ALA A 41 5.82 0.78 2.81
CA ALA A 41 6.99 -0.06 2.69
C ALA A 41 6.87 -1.22 3.66
N VAL A 42 7.11 -2.45 3.22
CA VAL A 42 7.00 -3.67 4.04
C VAL A 42 8.24 -4.53 3.90
N ASP A 43 8.62 -5.17 5.01
CA ASP A 43 9.64 -6.20 5.03
C ASP A 43 8.97 -7.59 5.15
N PRO A 44 9.07 -8.44 4.13
CA PRO A 44 8.49 -9.77 4.15
C PRO A 44 9.13 -10.72 5.19
N VAL A 45 10.35 -10.43 5.64
CA VAL A 45 11.10 -11.27 6.59
C VAL A 45 10.69 -10.96 8.03
N SER A 46 10.81 -9.70 8.44
CA SER A 46 10.47 -9.26 9.80
C SER A 46 8.96 -9.06 9.99
N GLY A 47 8.24 -8.72 8.91
CA GLY A 47 6.85 -8.28 8.97
C GLY A 47 6.71 -6.81 9.37
N ASP A 48 7.82 -6.08 9.41
CA ASP A 48 7.76 -4.63 9.63
C ASP A 48 7.09 -3.92 8.46
N GLY A 49 6.38 -2.85 8.77
CA GLY A 49 5.72 -2.04 7.76
C GLY A 49 5.62 -0.58 8.18
N TYR A 50 5.85 0.30 7.24
CA TYR A 50 5.71 1.73 7.39
C TYR A 50 4.70 2.27 6.38
N PHE A 51 3.72 3.06 6.84
CA PHE A 51 2.64 3.55 5.99
C PHE A 51 2.36 5.04 6.24
N LEU A 52 2.18 5.80 5.16
CA LEU A 52 1.66 7.16 5.18
C LEU A 52 0.47 7.29 4.23
N ILE A 53 -0.47 8.18 4.57
CA ILE A 53 -1.60 8.52 3.70
C ILE A 53 -1.37 9.93 3.18
N LEU A 54 -1.19 10.05 1.87
CA LEU A 54 -0.83 11.29 1.20
C LEU A 54 -1.85 11.67 0.12
N PRO A 55 -1.93 12.95 -0.27
CA PRO A 55 -2.97 13.41 -1.19
C PRO A 55 -2.77 13.00 -2.65
N TYR A 56 -1.53 12.79 -3.10
CA TYR A 56 -1.19 12.54 -4.50
C TYR A 56 -0.11 11.47 -4.66
N CYS A 57 -0.01 10.85 -5.85
CA CYS A 57 1.16 10.08 -6.30
C CYS A 57 2.04 10.99 -7.15
N ASN A 58 3.06 11.57 -6.56
CA ASN A 58 4.03 12.44 -7.22
C ASN A 58 5.35 12.51 -6.43
N THR A 59 6.38 13.13 -7.03
CA THR A 59 7.71 13.25 -6.42
C THR A 59 7.69 14.01 -5.08
N VAL A 60 6.82 15.00 -4.90
CA VAL A 60 6.71 15.75 -3.62
C VAL A 60 6.25 14.83 -2.50
N CYS A 61 5.18 14.07 -2.74
CA CYS A 61 4.67 13.10 -1.77
C CYS A 61 5.66 11.95 -1.53
N MET A 62 6.36 11.49 -2.57
CA MET A 62 7.41 10.49 -2.40
C MET A 62 8.56 11.00 -1.55
N ASN A 63 8.99 12.26 -1.71
CA ASN A 63 9.99 12.87 -0.83
C ASN A 63 9.54 12.94 0.62
N ILE A 64 8.27 13.27 0.88
CA ILE A 64 7.70 13.24 2.24
C ILE A 64 7.75 11.81 2.80
N PHE A 65 7.36 10.82 2.00
CA PHE A 65 7.40 9.42 2.42
C PHE A 65 8.82 8.96 2.76
N LEU A 66 9.81 9.24 1.91
CA LEU A 66 11.21 8.87 2.14
C LEU A 66 11.80 9.56 3.37
N GLU A 67 11.50 10.84 3.58
CA GLU A 67 11.92 11.59 4.77
C GLU A 67 11.43 10.92 6.05
N HIS A 68 10.15 10.62 6.10
CA HIS A 68 9.55 9.97 7.27
C HIS A 68 10.01 8.52 7.45
N LEU A 69 10.20 7.78 6.35
CA LEU A 69 10.74 6.42 6.40
C LEU A 69 12.17 6.41 6.95
N SER A 70 13.04 7.30 6.43
CA SER A 70 14.41 7.46 6.91
C SER A 70 14.46 7.78 8.41
N ALA A 71 13.60 8.69 8.87
CA ALA A 71 13.52 9.07 10.28
C ALA A 71 12.94 7.97 11.19
N ALA A 72 12.08 7.10 10.66
CA ALA A 72 11.49 5.99 11.41
C ALA A 72 12.47 4.82 11.66
N TYR A 73 13.51 4.72 10.82
CA TYR A 73 14.52 3.65 10.89
C TYR A 73 15.95 4.24 10.87
N PRO A 74 16.32 5.05 11.89
CA PRO A 74 17.58 5.79 11.88
C PRO A 74 18.82 4.89 11.97
N ASP A 75 18.69 3.70 12.55
CA ASP A 75 19.77 2.75 12.77
C ASP A 75 19.84 1.64 11.71
N ASP A 76 18.87 1.62 10.77
CA ASP A 76 18.79 0.62 9.71
C ASP A 76 19.22 1.20 8.36
N TYR A 77 19.89 0.39 7.53
CA TYR A 77 20.11 0.68 6.13
C TYR A 77 19.05 -0.04 5.29
N ILE A 78 18.21 0.73 4.59
CA ILE A 78 17.03 0.24 3.88
C ILE A 78 17.33 0.15 2.38
N ILE A 79 17.35 -1.07 1.83
CA ILE A 79 17.19 -1.27 0.39
C ILE A 79 15.69 -1.21 0.11
N LEU A 80 15.24 -0.12 -0.52
CA LEU A 80 13.83 0.11 -0.81
C LEU A 80 13.54 -0.30 -2.25
N VAL A 81 12.91 -1.47 -2.39
CA VAL A 81 12.54 -2.05 -3.69
C VAL A 81 11.20 -1.45 -4.13
N CYS A 82 11.19 -0.75 -5.26
CA CYS A 82 10.00 -0.10 -5.81
C CYS A 82 9.87 -0.30 -7.31
N ASP A 83 8.72 0.05 -7.86
CA ASP A 83 8.53 0.06 -9.31
C ASP A 83 9.25 1.23 -9.99
N GLY A 84 9.21 1.24 -11.31
CA GLY A 84 9.85 2.27 -12.14
C GLY A 84 8.96 3.46 -12.47
N ALA A 85 8.00 3.84 -11.63
CA ALA A 85 7.15 5.00 -11.85
C ALA A 85 7.97 6.29 -12.04
N ALA A 86 7.44 7.24 -12.81
CA ALA A 86 8.17 8.45 -13.17
C ALA A 86 8.61 9.28 -11.95
N TRP A 87 7.81 9.30 -10.89
CA TRP A 87 8.14 10.02 -9.65
C TRP A 87 9.22 9.33 -8.82
N HIS A 88 9.45 8.01 -8.99
CA HIS A 88 10.55 7.27 -8.36
C HIS A 88 11.90 7.51 -9.06
N LYS A 89 11.88 7.97 -10.31
CA LYS A 89 13.08 8.25 -11.13
C LYS A 89 13.32 9.73 -11.37
N SER A 90 12.57 10.58 -10.69
CA SER A 90 12.69 12.02 -10.83
C SER A 90 14.04 12.53 -10.32
N GLY A 91 14.71 13.42 -11.07
CA GLY A 91 15.91 14.13 -10.60
C GLY A 91 15.69 15.03 -9.40
N SER A 92 14.43 15.28 -9.00
CA SER A 92 14.06 16.03 -7.80
C SER A 92 13.80 15.12 -6.58
N LEU A 93 14.06 13.81 -6.70
CA LEU A 93 13.95 12.91 -5.58
C LEU A 93 15.11 13.12 -4.61
N ARG A 94 14.78 13.24 -3.31
CA ARG A 94 15.80 13.44 -2.27
C ARG A 94 16.50 12.12 -1.95
N VAL A 95 17.81 12.21 -1.72
CA VAL A 95 18.63 11.08 -1.30
C VAL A 95 18.78 11.12 0.22
N TYR A 96 18.61 9.98 0.86
CA TYR A 96 18.81 9.80 2.31
C TYR A 96 19.95 8.82 2.56
N PRO A 97 20.81 9.07 3.56
CA PRO A 97 22.03 8.28 3.77
C PRO A 97 21.76 6.81 4.14
N ASN A 98 20.57 6.51 4.65
CA ASN A 98 20.15 5.18 5.07
C ASN A 98 19.08 4.54 4.15
N ILE A 99 18.84 5.10 2.96
CA ILE A 99 17.89 4.52 1.98
C ILE A 99 18.57 4.42 0.61
N GLU A 100 18.55 3.23 0.04
CA GLU A 100 18.93 2.96 -1.34
C GLU A 100 17.72 2.47 -2.14
N LEU A 101 17.46 3.08 -3.30
CA LEU A 101 16.36 2.68 -4.17
C LEU A 101 16.81 1.59 -5.14
N MET A 102 16.08 0.49 -5.17
CA MET A 102 16.23 -0.59 -6.13
C MET A 102 14.95 -0.74 -6.95
N PHE A 103 15.05 -0.82 -8.27
CA PHE A 103 13.88 -0.91 -9.14
C PHE A 103 13.65 -2.33 -9.62
N ILE A 104 12.39 -2.78 -9.49
CA ILE A 104 11.95 -4.03 -10.13
C ILE A 104 11.80 -3.82 -11.65
N PRO A 105 11.86 -4.90 -12.46
CA PRO A 105 11.61 -4.80 -13.91
C PRO A 105 10.24 -4.18 -14.19
N PRO A 106 10.12 -3.44 -15.32
CA PRO A 106 8.82 -2.90 -15.72
C PRO A 106 7.78 -4.00 -15.93
N TYR A 107 6.52 -3.68 -15.63
CA TYR A 107 5.36 -4.57 -15.85
C TYR A 107 5.40 -5.89 -15.07
N THR A 108 6.05 -5.93 -13.90
CA THR A 108 6.14 -7.12 -13.05
C THR A 108 5.54 -6.88 -11.64
N PRO A 109 4.26 -6.49 -11.52
CA PRO A 109 3.65 -6.21 -10.20
C PRO A 109 3.62 -7.44 -9.29
N GLU A 110 3.70 -8.66 -9.86
CA GLU A 110 3.79 -9.90 -9.11
C GLU A 110 5.10 -10.04 -8.31
N MET A 111 6.13 -9.29 -8.68
CA MET A 111 7.40 -9.22 -7.97
C MET A 111 7.34 -8.28 -6.75
N ASN A 112 6.29 -7.45 -6.64
CA ASN A 112 6.14 -6.55 -5.50
C ASN A 112 5.13 -7.12 -4.49
N PRO A 113 5.57 -7.69 -3.36
CA PRO A 113 4.69 -8.34 -2.39
C PRO A 113 3.73 -7.38 -1.69
N ILE A 114 4.01 -6.08 -1.64
CA ILE A 114 3.12 -5.09 -1.03
C ILE A 114 1.78 -4.99 -1.75
N GLU A 115 1.70 -5.39 -3.01
CA GLU A 115 0.42 -5.47 -3.74
C GLU A 115 -0.60 -6.39 -3.04
N GLN A 116 -0.13 -7.40 -2.30
CA GLN A 116 -1.01 -8.27 -1.52
C GLN A 116 -1.55 -7.53 -0.28
N ILE A 117 -0.78 -6.61 0.29
CA ILE A 117 -1.26 -5.72 1.37
C ILE A 117 -2.41 -4.86 0.87
N TRP A 118 -2.29 -4.27 -0.32
CA TRP A 118 -3.37 -3.47 -0.90
C TRP A 118 -4.65 -4.29 -1.14
N LYS A 119 -4.51 -5.53 -1.57
CA LYS A 119 -5.67 -6.46 -1.73
C LYS A 119 -6.33 -6.72 -0.37
N GLU A 120 -5.53 -6.99 0.66
CA GLU A 120 -6.02 -7.25 2.01
C GLU A 120 -6.72 -6.03 2.61
N LEU A 121 -6.13 -4.83 2.51
CA LEU A 121 -6.76 -3.59 2.98
C LEU A 121 -8.09 -3.34 2.29
N ARG A 122 -8.16 -3.57 0.96
CA ARG A 122 -9.42 -3.45 0.22
C ARG A 122 -10.45 -4.48 0.67
N ALA A 123 -10.02 -5.72 0.91
CA ALA A 123 -10.91 -6.79 1.37
C ALA A 123 -11.51 -6.50 2.76
N ARG A 124 -10.68 -6.02 3.69
CA ARG A 124 -11.10 -5.74 5.07
C ARG A 124 -11.96 -4.50 5.22
N GLY A 125 -11.70 -3.45 4.43
CA GLY A 125 -12.27 -2.12 4.73
C GLY A 125 -13.05 -1.46 3.61
N PHE A 126 -12.99 -1.97 2.36
CA PHE A 126 -13.48 -1.21 1.20
C PHE A 126 -14.39 -2.00 0.27
N HIS A 127 -14.66 -3.29 0.54
CA HIS A 127 -15.58 -4.08 -0.26
C HIS A 127 -17.04 -3.71 0.04
N ASN A 128 -17.80 -3.37 -1.03
CA ASN A 128 -19.23 -3.05 -0.95
C ASN A 128 -19.59 -1.91 0.00
N GLU A 129 -18.63 -1.05 0.31
CA GLU A 129 -18.76 0.10 1.20
C GLU A 129 -18.87 1.40 0.39
N VAL A 130 -19.62 2.37 0.92
CA VAL A 130 -19.76 3.71 0.38
C VAL A 130 -19.38 4.73 1.43
N PHE A 131 -18.49 5.65 1.08
CA PHE A 131 -17.99 6.68 1.98
C PHE A 131 -18.59 8.04 1.64
N GLN A 132 -19.25 8.69 2.62
CA GLN A 132 -19.90 9.98 2.44
C GLN A 132 -18.91 11.14 2.26
N THR A 133 -17.73 11.03 2.85
CA THR A 133 -16.65 12.01 2.74
C THR A 133 -15.30 11.33 2.50
N LEU A 134 -14.33 12.12 2.03
CA LEU A 134 -12.97 11.63 1.86
C LEU A 134 -12.29 11.34 3.23
N ASP A 135 -12.66 12.08 4.27
CA ASP A 135 -12.14 11.84 5.62
C ASP A 135 -12.57 10.47 6.15
N LYS A 136 -13.79 10.02 5.83
CA LYS A 136 -14.24 8.66 6.16
C LYS A 136 -13.44 7.57 5.43
N VAL A 137 -12.95 7.84 4.23
CA VAL A 137 -12.01 6.96 3.52
C VAL A 137 -10.70 6.89 4.29
N VAL A 138 -10.16 8.04 4.72
CA VAL A 138 -8.91 8.13 5.51
C VAL A 138 -9.06 7.42 6.84
N ASP A 139 -10.13 7.68 7.59
CA ASP A 139 -10.42 7.01 8.87
C ASP A 139 -10.44 5.48 8.72
N ARG A 140 -11.16 4.99 7.69
CA ARG A 140 -11.24 3.55 7.40
C ARG A 140 -9.86 2.98 7.05
N LEU A 141 -9.11 3.69 6.22
CA LEU A 141 -7.78 3.27 5.79
C LEU A 141 -6.81 3.21 6.97
N CYS A 142 -6.77 4.25 7.82
CA CYS A 142 -5.98 4.26 9.04
C CYS A 142 -6.33 3.08 9.96
N ASN A 143 -7.63 2.86 10.20
CA ASN A 143 -8.07 1.76 11.05
C ASN A 143 -7.68 0.39 10.49
N THR A 144 -7.81 0.21 9.16
CA THR A 144 -7.48 -1.05 8.52
C THR A 144 -5.97 -1.31 8.53
N ILE A 145 -5.14 -0.26 8.32
CA ILE A 145 -3.68 -0.35 8.42
C ILE A 145 -3.26 -0.71 9.85
N ARG A 146 -3.82 -0.06 10.88
CA ARG A 146 -3.52 -0.36 12.29
C ARG A 146 -3.83 -1.79 12.71
N CYS A 147 -4.72 -2.48 11.98
CA CYS A 147 -5.00 -3.90 12.19
C CYS A 147 -4.01 -4.85 11.51
N LEU A 148 -3.02 -4.34 10.77
CA LEU A 148 -1.95 -5.15 10.20
C LEU A 148 -0.89 -5.42 11.29
N THR A 149 -0.88 -6.64 11.82
CA THR A 149 0.21 -7.09 12.71
C THR A 149 1.41 -7.54 11.89
N ARG A 150 2.59 -7.64 12.53
CA ARG A 150 3.79 -8.18 11.89
C ARG A 150 3.55 -9.59 11.34
N GLU A 151 2.86 -10.45 12.09
CA GLU A 151 2.51 -11.80 11.63
C GLU A 151 1.61 -11.74 10.38
N THR A 152 0.66 -10.81 10.35
CA THR A 152 -0.21 -10.63 9.19
C THR A 152 0.58 -10.20 7.96
N ILE A 153 1.48 -9.21 8.10
CA ILE A 153 2.33 -8.74 7.01
C ILE A 153 3.22 -9.88 6.50
N ARG A 154 3.93 -10.60 7.39
CA ARG A 154 4.74 -11.77 7.01
C ARG A 154 3.94 -12.83 6.28
N SER A 155 2.76 -13.18 6.79
CA SER A 155 1.89 -14.20 6.18
C SER A 155 1.42 -13.81 4.77
N ILE A 156 1.17 -12.53 4.54
CA ILE A 156 0.67 -12.01 3.25
C ILE A 156 1.82 -11.83 2.24
N THR A 157 2.97 -11.34 2.69
CA THR A 157 4.09 -10.92 1.83
C THR A 157 5.23 -11.95 1.75
N GLY A 158 5.40 -12.81 2.75
CA GLY A 158 6.48 -13.78 2.88
C GLY A 158 6.33 -15.00 1.97
N ARG A 159 6.42 -14.80 0.65
CA ARG A 159 6.39 -15.88 -0.33
C ARG A 159 7.74 -16.59 -0.40
N SER A 160 7.74 -17.91 -0.65
CA SER A 160 8.95 -18.74 -0.64
C SER A 160 10.06 -18.20 -1.56
N TRP A 161 9.72 -17.75 -2.76
CA TRP A 161 10.69 -17.20 -3.71
C TRP A 161 11.29 -15.86 -3.25
N ILE A 162 10.54 -15.04 -2.48
CA ILE A 162 11.07 -13.80 -1.87
C ILE A 162 12.02 -14.18 -0.74
N LEU A 163 11.57 -15.06 0.17
CA LEU A 163 12.37 -15.45 1.34
C LEU A 163 13.65 -16.17 0.96
N SER A 164 13.66 -16.91 -0.17
CA SER A 164 14.86 -17.58 -0.66
C SER A 164 15.97 -16.62 -1.14
N CYS A 165 15.65 -15.35 -1.41
CA CYS A 165 16.64 -14.33 -1.74
C CYS A 165 17.42 -13.82 -0.52
N PHE A 166 16.97 -14.15 0.70
CA PHE A 166 17.58 -13.70 1.96
C PHE A 166 18.25 -14.83 2.75
N ASN A 167 18.26 -16.06 2.18
CA ASN A 167 18.99 -17.24 2.68
C ASN A 167 20.25 -17.49 1.82
#